data_9211b4bcf6dad57b8b4669b8a287f46d
#
_entry.id   9211b4bcf6dad57b8b4669b8a287f46d
#
_cell.length_a   1.000
_cell.length_b   1.000
_cell.length_c   1.000
_cell.angle_alpha   90.00
_cell.angle_beta   90.00
_cell.angle_gamma   90.00
#
_symmetry.space_group_name_H-M   'P 1'
#
loop_
_entity.id
_entity.type
_entity.pdbx_description
1 polymer ?
#
loop_
_entity_poly.entity_id
_entity_poly.type
_entity_poly.pdbx_seq_one_letter_code
_entity_poly.pdbx_strand_id
1 'polypeptide(L)'
;MSGAAAPALARVGDIEGALAEVDVPAYALDAHGIIRWENAAAQRLVGDARGRQFTSLVAPEQQQEVRETFARNVLAAHGVKDAKVELQRGDGSRVRVEVCSAPLRDGKRVVGMFGLATRTHEPTPPRAKPHLTPRQRQVLRLLARGYSTDQMADELHLAISTVRNHVRRMLRALGAHSRIEAVAIARRDDLLS
;
A
#
# COMPACT_ATOMS: atom_id res chain seq x y z
N MET A 1 -32.75 -29.73 -18.26
CA MET A 1 -31.34 -29.47 -18.61
C MET A 1 -31.05 -28.01 -18.26
N SER A 2 -30.59 -27.76 -17.07
CA SER A 2 -30.30 -26.38 -16.60
C SER A 2 -28.86 -26.06 -16.96
N GLY A 3 -28.67 -25.32 -18.06
CA GLY A 3 -27.38 -24.78 -18.42
C GLY A 3 -26.96 -23.72 -17.39
N ALA A 4 -26.06 -24.08 -16.48
CA ALA A 4 -25.44 -23.12 -15.61
C ALA A 4 -24.70 -22.09 -16.49
N ALA A 5 -25.15 -20.84 -16.48
CA ALA A 5 -24.43 -19.75 -17.13
C ALA A 5 -23.01 -19.69 -16.56
N ALA A 6 -22.00 -19.77 -17.42
CA ALA A 6 -20.61 -19.60 -17.02
C ALA A 6 -20.50 -18.27 -16.24
N PRO A 7 -19.73 -18.24 -15.14
CA PRO A 7 -19.59 -17.04 -14.32
C PRO A 7 -19.13 -15.87 -15.20
N ALA A 8 -19.70 -14.68 -14.95
CA ALA A 8 -19.51 -13.49 -15.80
C ALA A 8 -18.03 -13.18 -16.06
N LEU A 9 -17.14 -13.52 -15.14
CA LEU A 9 -15.68 -13.32 -15.26
C LEU A 9 -15.03 -14.23 -16.32
N ALA A 10 -15.56 -15.43 -16.58
CA ALA A 10 -15.03 -16.30 -17.64
C ALA A 10 -15.24 -15.74 -19.06
N ARG A 11 -16.06 -14.69 -19.21
CA ARG A 11 -16.34 -13.98 -20.48
C ARG A 11 -15.44 -12.74 -20.67
N VAL A 12 -14.65 -12.36 -19.69
CA VAL A 12 -13.87 -11.10 -19.70
C VAL A 12 -12.45 -11.32 -20.27
N GLY A 13 -11.95 -12.56 -20.30
CA GLY A 13 -10.62 -12.88 -20.79
C GLY A 13 -9.78 -13.67 -19.78
N ASP A 14 -8.49 -13.67 -19.97
CA ASP A 14 -7.53 -14.37 -19.09
C ASP A 14 -7.31 -13.58 -17.78
N ILE A 15 -8.12 -13.89 -16.78
CA ILE A 15 -8.02 -13.26 -15.46
C ILE A 15 -6.81 -13.77 -14.68
N GLU A 16 -6.43 -15.05 -14.88
CA GLU A 16 -5.27 -15.61 -14.19
C GLU A 16 -3.98 -14.96 -14.69
N GLY A 17 -3.84 -14.78 -16.01
CA GLY A 17 -2.75 -14.03 -16.60
C GLY A 17 -2.70 -12.58 -16.10
N ALA A 18 -3.85 -11.90 -16.07
CA ALA A 18 -3.93 -10.54 -15.58
C ALA A 18 -3.51 -10.43 -14.10
N LEU A 19 -3.95 -11.36 -13.24
CA LEU A 19 -3.57 -11.39 -11.83
C LEU A 19 -2.08 -11.70 -11.64
N ALA A 20 -1.48 -12.48 -12.53
CA ALA A 20 -0.05 -12.77 -12.51
C ALA A 20 0.80 -11.52 -12.79
N GLU A 21 0.31 -10.59 -13.61
CA GLU A 21 1.01 -9.35 -13.99
C GLU A 21 0.83 -8.20 -12.98
N VAL A 22 -0.16 -8.28 -12.07
CA VAL A 22 -0.39 -7.24 -11.08
C VAL A 22 0.80 -7.13 -10.13
N ASP A 23 1.33 -5.92 -9.94
CA ASP A 23 2.47 -5.65 -9.05
C ASP A 23 2.07 -5.47 -7.57
N VAL A 24 0.98 -6.12 -7.18
CA VAL A 24 0.55 -6.25 -5.77
C VAL A 24 0.65 -7.72 -5.42
N PRO A 25 1.35 -8.09 -4.32
CA PRO A 25 1.42 -9.47 -3.85
C PRO A 25 0.04 -10.10 -3.72
N ALA A 26 -0.23 -11.12 -4.50
CA ALA A 26 -1.49 -11.85 -4.54
C ALA A 26 -1.26 -13.35 -4.37
N TYR A 27 -2.17 -14.02 -3.67
CA TYR A 27 -2.07 -15.44 -3.37
C TYR A 27 -3.44 -16.10 -3.25
N ALA A 28 -3.48 -17.42 -3.46
CA ALA A 28 -4.65 -18.23 -3.19
C ALA A 28 -4.26 -19.42 -2.29
N LEU A 29 -5.07 -19.64 -1.24
CA LEU A 29 -4.96 -20.73 -0.29
C LEU A 29 -6.11 -21.70 -0.51
N ASP A 30 -5.88 -22.99 -0.28
CA ASP A 30 -6.98 -23.95 -0.11
C ASP A 30 -7.62 -23.86 1.28
N ALA A 31 -8.65 -24.66 1.54
CA ALA A 31 -9.35 -24.69 2.82
C ALA A 31 -8.46 -25.14 3.99
N HIS A 32 -7.31 -25.76 3.73
CA HIS A 32 -6.33 -26.18 4.73
C HIS A 32 -5.22 -25.14 4.94
N GLY A 33 -5.25 -24.00 4.18
CA GLY A 33 -4.25 -22.95 4.29
C GLY A 33 -2.95 -23.26 3.53
N ILE A 34 -2.98 -24.19 2.58
CA ILE A 34 -1.84 -24.44 1.70
C ILE A 34 -1.88 -23.43 0.55
N ILE A 35 -0.76 -22.79 0.26
CA ILE A 35 -0.61 -21.86 -0.86
C ILE A 35 -0.67 -22.65 -2.16
N ARG A 36 -1.70 -22.42 -2.97
CA ARG A 36 -1.90 -23.10 -4.25
C ARG A 36 -1.48 -22.26 -5.44
N TRP A 37 -1.55 -20.96 -5.28
CA TRP A 37 -1.15 -20.01 -6.30
C TRP A 37 -0.61 -18.72 -5.66
N GLU A 38 0.34 -18.10 -6.34
CA GLU A 38 0.90 -16.80 -5.99
C GLU A 38 1.43 -16.12 -7.25
N ASN A 39 1.38 -14.79 -7.30
CA ASN A 39 1.95 -14.03 -8.39
C ASN A 39 3.43 -13.67 -8.15
N ALA A 40 4.09 -13.14 -9.20
CA ALA A 40 5.49 -12.75 -9.13
C ALA A 40 5.76 -11.70 -8.02
N ALA A 41 4.81 -10.83 -7.72
CA ALA A 41 4.95 -9.84 -6.65
C ALA A 41 4.98 -10.51 -5.26
N ALA A 42 4.18 -11.55 -5.02
CA ALA A 42 4.22 -12.34 -3.79
C ALA A 42 5.54 -13.11 -3.65
N GLN A 43 6.03 -13.69 -4.75
CA GLN A 43 7.34 -14.39 -4.76
C GLN A 43 8.49 -13.43 -4.46
N ARG A 44 8.46 -12.19 -4.96
CA ARG A 44 9.46 -11.16 -4.59
C ARG A 44 9.38 -10.78 -3.11
N LEU A 45 8.21 -10.92 -2.50
CA LEU A 45 8.01 -10.57 -1.10
C LEU A 45 8.56 -11.62 -0.12
N VAL A 46 8.28 -12.92 -0.36
CA VAL A 46 8.59 -14.01 0.59
C VAL A 46 9.33 -15.21 -0.03
N GLY A 47 9.65 -15.18 -1.32
CA GLY A 47 10.15 -16.31 -2.10
C GLY A 47 9.04 -17.22 -2.60
N ASP A 48 9.39 -18.28 -3.35
CA ASP A 48 8.42 -19.29 -3.79
C ASP A 48 7.87 -20.05 -2.57
N ALA A 49 6.59 -19.89 -2.34
CA ALA A 49 5.90 -20.45 -1.19
C ALA A 49 4.78 -21.43 -1.57
N ARG A 50 4.62 -21.77 -2.83
CA ARG A 50 3.63 -22.74 -3.30
C ARG A 50 3.82 -24.11 -2.64
N GLY A 51 2.71 -24.71 -2.24
CA GLY A 51 2.70 -25.99 -1.53
C GLY A 51 3.02 -25.88 -0.04
N ARG A 52 3.44 -24.72 0.46
CA ARG A 52 3.72 -24.49 1.87
C ARG A 52 2.46 -24.07 2.62
N GLN A 53 2.45 -24.34 3.92
CA GLN A 53 1.45 -23.80 4.82
C GLN A 53 1.67 -22.28 4.99
N PHE A 54 0.66 -21.46 4.75
CA PHE A 54 0.79 -20.01 4.80
C PHE A 54 1.29 -19.49 6.15
N THR A 55 0.91 -20.18 7.25
CA THR A 55 1.37 -19.83 8.60
C THR A 55 2.87 -20.02 8.78
N SER A 56 3.54 -20.83 7.94
CA SER A 56 5.01 -20.96 7.99
C SER A 56 5.75 -19.73 7.52
N LEU A 57 5.06 -18.81 6.85
CA LEU A 57 5.61 -17.51 6.42
C LEU A 57 5.37 -16.42 7.48
N VAL A 58 4.52 -16.69 8.47
CA VAL A 58 4.17 -15.73 9.52
C VAL A 58 5.20 -15.80 10.65
N ALA A 59 5.54 -14.66 11.24
CA ALA A 59 6.40 -14.61 12.42
C ALA A 59 5.87 -15.56 13.51
N PRO A 60 6.75 -16.34 14.17
CA PRO A 60 6.35 -17.40 15.12
C PRO A 60 5.34 -16.93 16.17
N GLU A 61 5.49 -15.69 16.62
CA GLU A 61 4.68 -15.08 17.67
C GLU A 61 3.21 -14.88 17.25
N GLN A 62 2.95 -14.77 15.95
CA GLN A 62 1.61 -14.52 15.39
C GLN A 62 0.98 -15.78 14.76
N GLN A 63 1.71 -16.87 14.61
CA GLN A 63 1.25 -18.04 13.86
C GLN A 63 -0.05 -18.63 14.40
N GLN A 64 -0.20 -18.70 15.71
CA GLN A 64 -1.39 -19.27 16.33
C GLN A 64 -2.62 -18.38 16.08
N GLU A 65 -2.51 -17.08 16.33
CA GLU A 65 -3.58 -16.11 16.12
C GLU A 65 -4.05 -16.10 14.65
N VAL A 66 -3.09 -16.09 13.73
CA VAL A 66 -3.37 -16.10 12.29
C VAL A 66 -4.04 -17.41 11.85
N ARG A 67 -3.62 -18.55 12.42
CA ARG A 67 -4.24 -19.86 12.15
C ARG A 67 -5.70 -19.91 12.64
N GLU A 68 -5.96 -19.44 13.84
CA GLU A 68 -7.30 -19.40 14.42
C GLU A 68 -8.23 -18.46 13.63
N THR A 69 -7.70 -17.30 13.25
CA THR A 69 -8.43 -16.35 12.43
C THR A 69 -8.75 -16.91 11.05
N PHE A 70 -7.80 -17.59 10.41
CA PHE A 70 -8.03 -18.26 9.13
C PHE A 70 -9.11 -19.32 9.24
N ALA A 71 -9.02 -20.23 10.22
CA ALA A 71 -10.00 -21.31 10.45
C ALA A 71 -11.41 -20.71 10.65
N ARG A 72 -11.53 -19.69 11.48
CA ARG A 72 -12.80 -18.98 11.74
C ARG A 72 -13.38 -18.38 10.47
N ASN A 73 -12.55 -17.73 9.64
CA ASN A 73 -12.98 -17.08 8.42
C ASN A 73 -13.40 -18.07 7.32
N VAL A 74 -12.69 -19.20 7.21
CA VAL A 74 -13.11 -20.30 6.32
C VAL A 74 -14.47 -20.85 6.74
N LEU A 75 -14.68 -21.13 8.04
CA LEU A 75 -15.94 -21.66 8.58
C LEU A 75 -17.09 -20.66 8.47
N ALA A 76 -16.86 -19.39 8.79
CA ALA A 76 -17.86 -18.34 8.75
C ALA A 76 -18.07 -17.78 7.34
N ALA A 77 -17.28 -18.22 6.36
CA ALA A 77 -17.29 -17.72 4.98
C ALA A 77 -17.10 -16.20 4.86
N HIS A 78 -16.33 -15.62 5.79
CA HIS A 78 -15.99 -14.20 5.82
C HIS A 78 -14.59 -13.95 5.24
N GLY A 79 -14.41 -12.77 4.63
CA GLY A 79 -13.09 -12.26 4.27
C GLY A 79 -12.39 -11.60 5.46
N VAL A 80 -11.07 -11.48 5.36
CA VAL A 80 -10.25 -10.67 6.26
C VAL A 80 -10.03 -9.31 5.60
N LYS A 81 -10.22 -8.24 6.35
CA LYS A 81 -9.91 -6.88 5.92
C LYS A 81 -8.87 -6.29 6.86
N ASP A 82 -7.84 -5.69 6.26
CA ASP A 82 -6.85 -4.86 6.96
C ASP A 82 -6.15 -5.55 8.16
N ALA A 83 -5.96 -6.88 8.07
CA ALA A 83 -5.19 -7.60 9.09
C ALA A 83 -3.70 -7.33 8.91
N LYS A 84 -3.03 -6.86 9.98
CA LYS A 84 -1.59 -6.62 9.98
C LYS A 84 -0.86 -7.90 10.40
N VAL A 85 0.00 -8.39 9.52
CA VAL A 85 0.76 -9.62 9.73
C VAL A 85 2.24 -9.36 9.48
N GLU A 86 3.10 -9.91 10.30
CA GLU A 86 4.54 -9.89 10.10
C GLU A 86 4.99 -11.19 9.41
N LEU A 87 5.49 -11.06 8.18
CA LEU A 87 5.99 -12.19 7.40
C LEU A 87 7.50 -12.32 7.57
N GLN A 88 7.97 -13.56 7.65
CA GLN A 88 9.39 -13.91 7.67
C GLN A 88 9.83 -14.32 6.25
N ARG A 89 10.87 -13.68 5.74
CA ARG A 89 11.47 -14.00 4.45
C ARG A 89 12.48 -15.14 4.57
N GLY A 90 12.85 -15.71 3.43
CA GLY A 90 13.85 -16.77 3.36
C GLY A 90 15.25 -16.37 3.85
N ASP A 91 15.60 -15.08 3.84
CA ASP A 91 16.83 -14.52 4.38
C ASP A 91 16.78 -14.23 5.89
N GLY A 92 15.67 -14.59 6.56
CA GLY A 92 15.43 -14.34 7.97
C GLY A 92 14.94 -12.92 8.30
N SER A 93 14.91 -12.01 7.34
CA SER A 93 14.35 -10.67 7.54
C SER A 93 12.84 -10.73 7.70
N ARG A 94 12.27 -9.71 8.35
CA ARG A 94 10.82 -9.59 8.56
C ARG A 94 10.25 -8.43 7.78
N VAL A 95 9.02 -8.59 7.31
CA VAL A 95 8.27 -7.54 6.64
C VAL A 95 6.84 -7.51 7.18
N ARG A 96 6.39 -6.32 7.55
CA ARG A 96 5.02 -6.11 7.98
C ARG A 96 4.15 -5.84 6.76
N VAL A 97 3.02 -6.56 6.66
CA VAL A 97 2.06 -6.42 5.57
C VAL A 97 0.64 -6.24 6.13
N GLU A 98 -0.17 -5.54 5.39
CA GLU A 98 -1.63 -5.58 5.53
C GLU A 98 -2.19 -6.60 4.56
N VAL A 99 -3.01 -7.49 5.07
CA VAL A 99 -3.64 -8.57 4.32
C VAL A 99 -5.13 -8.29 4.18
N CYS A 100 -5.62 -8.30 2.95
CA CYS A 100 -7.03 -8.32 2.63
C CYS A 100 -7.34 -9.61 1.89
N SER A 101 -8.30 -10.41 2.35
CA SER A 101 -8.65 -11.66 1.69
C SER A 101 -10.16 -11.88 1.60
N ALA A 102 -10.56 -12.64 0.59
CA ALA A 102 -11.95 -13.03 0.35
C ALA A 102 -12.05 -14.55 0.20
N PRO A 103 -13.18 -15.18 0.60
CA PRO A 103 -13.37 -16.60 0.45
C PRO A 103 -13.56 -16.98 -1.03
N LEU A 104 -12.82 -18.00 -1.45
CA LEU A 104 -13.06 -18.70 -2.73
C LEU A 104 -14.15 -19.73 -2.52
N ARG A 105 -15.14 -19.72 -3.41
CA ARG A 105 -16.34 -20.58 -3.26
C ARG A 105 -16.54 -21.47 -4.48
N ASP A 106 -16.96 -22.69 -4.18
CA ASP A 106 -17.57 -23.59 -5.14
C ASP A 106 -19.02 -23.81 -4.68
N GLY A 107 -19.96 -23.19 -5.38
CA GLY A 107 -21.35 -23.07 -4.95
C GLY A 107 -21.47 -22.37 -3.57
N LYS A 108 -22.00 -23.08 -2.58
CA LYS A 108 -22.12 -22.57 -1.19
C LYS A 108 -20.93 -22.91 -0.31
N ARG A 109 -20.03 -23.78 -0.77
CA ARG A 109 -18.88 -24.25 0.01
C ARG A 109 -17.71 -23.31 -0.17
N VAL A 110 -17.04 -22.95 0.93
CA VAL A 110 -15.73 -22.28 0.87
C VAL A 110 -14.67 -23.33 0.60
N VAL A 111 -13.94 -23.17 -0.50
CA VAL A 111 -12.87 -24.09 -0.93
C VAL A 111 -11.49 -23.51 -0.69
N GLY A 112 -11.40 -22.24 -0.31
CA GLY A 112 -10.15 -21.56 -0.05
C GLY A 112 -10.33 -20.07 0.21
N MET A 113 -9.22 -19.35 0.18
CA MET A 113 -9.16 -17.89 0.31
C MET A 113 -8.28 -17.31 -0.78
N PHE A 114 -8.72 -16.22 -1.39
CA PHE A 114 -7.86 -15.37 -2.22
C PHE A 114 -7.47 -14.14 -1.42
N GLY A 115 -6.20 -13.75 -1.45
CA GLY A 115 -5.73 -12.62 -0.68
C GLY A 115 -4.75 -11.74 -1.44
N LEU A 116 -4.71 -10.49 -1.02
CA LEU A 116 -3.73 -9.48 -1.39
C LEU A 116 -2.94 -9.10 -0.14
N ALA A 117 -1.63 -8.89 -0.30
CA ALA A 117 -0.77 -8.40 0.76
C ALA A 117 -0.11 -7.11 0.30
N THR A 118 -0.37 -6.02 0.98
CA THR A 118 0.34 -4.76 0.77
C THR A 118 1.38 -4.58 1.86
N ARG A 119 2.59 -4.16 1.49
CA ARG A 119 3.53 -3.75 2.54
C ARG A 119 2.86 -2.64 3.34
N THR A 120 2.71 -2.83 4.64
CA THR A 120 2.58 -1.67 5.48
C THR A 120 3.88 -0.90 5.29
N HIS A 121 3.79 0.23 4.63
CA HIS A 121 4.74 1.26 4.99
C HIS A 121 4.57 1.35 6.51
N GLU A 122 5.60 0.98 7.29
CA GLU A 122 5.68 1.52 8.63
C GLU A 122 5.31 2.99 8.46
N PRO A 123 4.39 3.55 9.27
CA PRO A 123 4.22 4.98 9.24
C PRO A 123 5.64 5.48 9.38
N THR A 124 6.19 5.99 8.31
CA THR A 124 7.52 6.64 8.29
C THR A 124 7.47 7.47 9.55
N PRO A 125 8.36 7.20 10.58
CA PRO A 125 8.24 7.83 11.88
C PRO A 125 7.97 9.28 11.57
N PRO A 126 6.87 9.90 12.09
CA PRO A 126 6.21 11.07 11.49
C PRO A 126 7.32 11.96 10.99
N ARG A 127 7.45 12.08 9.68
CA ARG A 127 8.62 12.72 9.03
C ARG A 127 8.75 13.99 9.80
N ALA A 128 9.85 14.11 10.58
CA ALA A 128 10.02 15.23 11.49
C ALA A 128 9.60 16.45 10.72
N LYS A 129 8.47 17.10 11.14
CA LYS A 129 7.73 18.06 10.30
C LYS A 129 8.76 18.86 9.56
N PRO A 130 8.80 18.89 8.23
CA PRO A 130 9.94 19.40 7.50
C PRO A 130 10.26 20.79 8.04
N HIS A 131 11.48 20.94 8.53
CA HIS A 131 11.89 22.15 9.24
C HIS A 131 12.00 23.29 8.21
N LEU A 132 10.85 23.90 7.93
CA LEU A 132 10.79 25.07 7.07
C LEU A 132 11.16 26.29 7.91
N THR A 133 12.13 27.07 7.41
CA THR A 133 12.42 28.38 8.00
C THR A 133 11.17 29.29 7.92
N PRO A 134 11.04 30.31 8.78
CA PRO A 134 9.92 31.25 8.69
C PRO A 134 9.71 31.78 7.28
N ARG A 135 10.78 32.06 6.55
CA ARG A 135 10.72 32.58 5.18
C ARG A 135 10.24 31.54 4.18
N GLN A 136 10.65 30.30 4.33
CA GLN A 136 10.15 29.20 3.50
C GLN A 136 8.66 28.93 3.74
N ARG A 137 8.17 29.08 4.97
CA ARG A 137 6.73 28.98 5.28
C ARG A 137 5.92 30.12 4.63
N GLN A 138 6.43 31.36 4.66
CA GLN A 138 5.79 32.47 3.96
C GLN A 138 5.68 32.19 2.46
N VAL A 139 6.76 31.75 1.82
CA VAL A 139 6.78 31.38 0.40
C VAL A 139 5.80 30.23 0.11
N LEU A 140 5.73 29.22 0.99
CA LEU A 140 4.81 28.09 0.83
C LEU A 140 3.34 28.53 0.94
N ARG A 141 3.00 29.44 1.85
CA ARG A 141 1.65 30.00 1.97
C ARG A 141 1.23 30.78 0.73
N LEU A 142 2.11 31.63 0.21
CA LEU A 142 1.84 32.38 -1.02
C LEU A 142 1.71 31.46 -2.23
N LEU A 143 2.57 30.43 -2.31
CA LEU A 143 2.48 29.41 -3.34
C LEU A 143 1.14 28.64 -3.30
N ALA A 144 0.66 28.30 -2.10
CA ALA A 144 -0.63 27.64 -1.92
C ALA A 144 -1.83 28.51 -2.29
N ARG A 145 -1.66 29.84 -2.28
CA ARG A 145 -2.64 30.83 -2.75
C ARG A 145 -2.54 31.08 -4.27
N GLY A 146 -1.59 30.44 -4.97
CA GLY A 146 -1.42 30.57 -6.42
C GLY A 146 -0.56 31.74 -6.88
N TYR A 147 0.20 32.38 -5.99
CA TYR A 147 1.07 33.49 -6.35
C TYR A 147 2.19 33.04 -7.29
N SER A 148 2.46 33.83 -8.33
CA SER A 148 3.64 33.69 -9.18
C SER A 148 4.92 34.08 -8.44
N THR A 149 6.09 33.74 -9.00
CA THR A 149 7.38 34.14 -8.39
C THR A 149 7.51 35.65 -8.26
N ASP A 150 7.02 36.40 -9.25
CA ASP A 150 7.10 37.87 -9.29
C ASP A 150 6.16 38.48 -8.23
N GLN A 151 4.92 38.00 -8.15
CA GLN A 151 3.97 38.38 -7.10
C GLN A 151 4.50 38.08 -5.69
N MET A 152 5.17 36.92 -5.52
CA MET A 152 5.82 36.60 -4.24
C MET A 152 6.99 37.55 -3.94
N ALA A 153 7.73 37.98 -4.96
CA ALA A 153 8.83 38.92 -4.80
C ALA A 153 8.33 40.29 -4.33
N ASP A 154 7.25 40.79 -4.95
CA ASP A 154 6.60 42.04 -4.60
C ASP A 154 6.01 41.98 -3.18
N GLU A 155 5.23 40.94 -2.85
CA GLU A 155 4.59 40.74 -1.55
C GLU A 155 5.60 40.63 -0.41
N LEU A 156 6.74 40.00 -0.67
CA LEU A 156 7.78 39.75 0.32
C LEU A 156 8.88 40.83 0.33
N HIS A 157 8.81 41.81 -0.55
CA HIS A 157 9.83 42.84 -0.77
C HIS A 157 11.22 42.26 -0.98
N LEU A 158 11.34 41.27 -1.87
CA LEU A 158 12.57 40.56 -2.20
C LEU A 158 12.87 40.56 -3.69
N ALA A 159 14.15 40.38 -4.03
CA ALA A 159 14.51 40.10 -5.40
C ALA A 159 13.94 38.75 -5.88
N ILE A 160 13.53 38.67 -7.13
CA ILE A 160 12.99 37.44 -7.76
C ILE A 160 13.95 36.24 -7.60
N SER A 161 15.27 36.50 -7.75
CA SER A 161 16.31 35.49 -7.56
C SER A 161 16.33 34.90 -6.13
N THR A 162 16.06 35.74 -5.14
CA THR A 162 15.96 35.34 -3.72
C THR A 162 14.73 34.46 -3.49
N VAL A 163 13.58 34.83 -4.08
CA VAL A 163 12.37 34.01 -3.99
C VAL A 163 12.58 32.65 -4.67
N ARG A 164 13.21 32.60 -5.86
CA ARG A 164 13.56 31.34 -6.53
C ARG A 164 14.43 30.45 -5.65
N ASN A 165 15.39 31.02 -4.92
CA ASN A 165 16.21 30.26 -3.99
C ASN A 165 15.41 29.71 -2.79
N HIS A 166 14.49 30.52 -2.23
CA HIS A 166 13.60 30.05 -1.16
C HIS A 166 12.69 28.91 -1.64
N VAL A 167 12.09 29.03 -2.83
CA VAL A 167 11.29 27.95 -3.45
C VAL A 167 12.13 26.69 -3.60
N ARG A 168 13.33 26.77 -4.18
CA ARG A 168 14.19 25.59 -4.38
C ARG A 168 14.57 24.90 -3.06
N ARG A 169 14.91 25.68 -2.03
CA ARG A 169 15.23 25.14 -0.70
C ARG A 169 14.01 24.54 -0.01
N MET A 170 12.85 25.17 -0.16
CA MET A 170 11.57 24.68 0.35
C MET A 170 11.19 23.35 -0.32
N LEU A 171 11.27 23.24 -1.65
CA LEU A 171 11.02 22.00 -2.38
C LEU A 171 11.90 20.87 -1.88
N ARG A 172 13.21 21.12 -1.69
CA ARG A 172 14.14 20.13 -1.13
C ARG A 172 13.78 19.73 0.30
N ALA A 173 13.40 20.69 1.16
CA ALA A 173 13.03 20.42 2.54
C ALA A 173 11.72 19.59 2.64
N LEU A 174 10.80 19.77 1.69
CA LEU A 174 9.55 19.00 1.58
C LEU A 174 9.75 17.65 0.86
N GLY A 175 10.88 17.42 0.20
CA GLY A 175 11.08 16.29 -0.70
C GLY A 175 10.18 16.34 -1.93
N ALA A 176 9.78 17.56 -2.35
CA ALA A 176 8.90 17.78 -3.49
C ALA A 176 9.70 18.07 -4.77
N HIS A 177 9.25 17.52 -5.90
CA HIS A 177 9.87 17.73 -7.22
C HIS A 177 9.16 18.83 -8.02
N SER A 178 7.99 19.28 -7.58
CA SER A 178 7.22 20.35 -8.21
C SER A 178 6.54 21.25 -7.18
N ARG A 179 6.14 22.46 -7.64
CA ARG A 179 5.36 23.41 -6.82
C ARG A 179 4.00 22.83 -6.42
N ILE A 180 3.35 22.12 -7.34
CA ILE A 180 2.05 21.49 -7.11
C ILE A 180 2.19 20.40 -6.03
N GLU A 181 3.21 19.59 -6.13
CA GLU A 181 3.51 18.55 -5.14
C GLU A 181 3.81 19.15 -3.76
N ALA A 182 4.57 20.24 -3.70
CA ALA A 182 4.83 20.94 -2.44
C ALA A 182 3.54 21.44 -1.75
N VAL A 183 2.59 21.96 -2.53
CA VAL A 183 1.28 22.39 -1.99
C VAL A 183 0.46 21.20 -1.54
N ALA A 184 0.47 20.08 -2.27
CA ALA A 184 -0.21 18.85 -1.88
C ALA A 184 0.34 18.30 -0.56
N ILE A 185 1.67 18.21 -0.43
CA ILE A 185 2.35 17.81 0.83
C ILE A 185 1.98 18.76 1.97
N ALA A 186 2.02 20.08 1.72
CA ALA A 186 1.73 21.09 2.73
C ALA A 186 0.28 21.01 3.27
N ARG A 187 -0.68 20.69 2.42
CA ARG A 187 -2.08 20.46 2.81
C ARG A 187 -2.24 19.17 3.61
N ARG A 188 -1.62 18.08 3.14
CA ARG A 188 -1.67 16.78 3.81
C ARG A 188 -1.06 16.81 5.22
N ASP A 189 0.07 17.50 5.37
CA ASP A 189 0.88 17.52 6.60
C ASP A 189 0.58 18.76 7.49
N ASP A 190 -0.50 19.49 7.18
CA ASP A 190 -0.98 20.70 7.90
C ASP A 190 0.12 21.76 8.15
N LEU A 191 0.89 22.07 7.10
CA LEU A 191 1.99 23.04 7.16
C LEU A 191 1.59 24.47 6.79
N LEU A 192 0.31 24.69 6.45
CA LEU A 192 -0.23 25.99 6.00
C LEU A 192 -0.91 26.78 7.12
N SER A 193 -1.06 26.16 8.28
CA SER A 193 -1.56 26.80 9.49
C SER A 193 -0.61 27.88 10.02
#